data_1f0e2d27ad579573360c3d99722fdc4c
#
_entry.id   1f0e2d27ad579573360c3d99722fdc4c
#
_cell.length_a   1.000
_cell.length_b   1.000
_cell.length_c   1.000
_cell.angle_alpha   90.00
_cell.angle_beta   90.00
_cell.angle_gamma   90.00
#
_symmetry.space_group_name_H-M   'P 1'
#
loop_
_entity.id
_entity.type
_entity.pdbx_description
1 polymer ?
#
loop_
_entity_poly.entity_id
_entity_poly.type
_entity_poly.pdbx_seq_one_letter_code
_entity_poly.pdbx_strand_id
1 'polypeptide(L)'
;MSVFRPTLTALALAAGLLCSAGLVQANDFVLQSPQQDVIGQVETRKARYEDTFADLGSSLGYGYLEMIAANPAIDPWLPGEGTEITLPGEHVLPIAEREGVVINLPEFRMYYFHKGGEVVSSYPVGIGREGWSSPLGQTSILRKQAKPSWYPPKSILEEHGLTLDAKFRDYVEAEFINHM
;
A
#
# COMPACT_ATOMS: atom_id res chain seq x y z
N MET A 1 33.31 -13.77 62.72
CA MET A 1 33.64 -12.70 61.77
C MET A 1 33.88 -13.33 60.40
N SER A 2 32.95 -13.27 59.53
CA SER A 2 33.13 -13.62 58.11
C SER A 2 32.11 -12.88 57.29
N VAL A 3 32.59 -12.03 56.42
CA VAL A 3 31.80 -11.12 55.58
C VAL A 3 31.42 -11.83 54.28
N PHE A 4 30.10 -11.99 54.06
CA PHE A 4 29.57 -12.53 52.82
C PHE A 4 29.29 -11.40 51.84
N ARG A 5 29.96 -11.44 50.67
CA ARG A 5 29.67 -10.56 49.51
C ARG A 5 28.72 -11.28 48.54
N PRO A 6 27.66 -10.64 48.08
CA PRO A 6 26.84 -11.23 47.05
C PRO A 6 27.40 -10.99 45.65
N THR A 7 27.41 -12.02 44.84
CA THR A 7 27.76 -12.07 43.42
C THR A 7 26.73 -11.37 42.55
N LEU A 8 27.18 -10.51 41.66
CA LEU A 8 26.39 -9.88 40.58
C LEU A 8 25.91 -10.95 39.58
N THR A 9 24.63 -11.06 39.47
CA THR A 9 23.97 -11.79 38.39
C THR A 9 23.94 -10.96 37.12
N ALA A 10 24.52 -11.48 36.05
CA ALA A 10 24.56 -10.90 34.73
C ALA A 10 23.13 -10.87 34.13
N LEU A 11 22.68 -9.69 33.77
CA LEU A 11 21.46 -9.46 33.02
C LEU A 11 21.73 -9.70 31.53
N ALA A 12 21.31 -10.83 30.98
CA ALA A 12 21.41 -11.11 29.57
C ALA A 12 20.38 -10.27 28.81
N LEU A 13 20.84 -9.29 28.02
CA LEU A 13 20.03 -8.53 27.07
C LEU A 13 19.78 -9.41 25.85
N ALA A 14 18.56 -9.96 25.74
CA ALA A 14 18.07 -10.56 24.51
C ALA A 14 17.62 -9.45 23.55
N ALA A 15 18.50 -9.07 22.64
CA ALA A 15 18.15 -8.21 21.52
C ALA A 15 17.34 -9.05 20.51
N GLY A 16 16.00 -8.94 20.57
CA GLY A 16 15.13 -9.49 19.56
C GLY A 16 15.30 -8.72 18.26
N LEU A 17 15.79 -9.38 17.20
CA LEU A 17 15.69 -8.90 15.83
C LEU A 17 14.20 -8.89 15.45
N LEU A 18 13.60 -7.71 15.47
CA LEU A 18 12.33 -7.46 14.80
C LEU A 18 12.61 -7.41 13.29
N CYS A 19 12.38 -8.54 12.62
CA CYS A 19 12.22 -8.58 11.18
C CYS A 19 10.97 -7.73 10.83
N SER A 20 11.17 -6.50 10.40
CA SER A 20 10.12 -5.69 9.80
C SER A 20 9.83 -6.26 8.40
N ALA A 21 8.91 -7.22 8.32
CA ALA A 21 8.23 -7.50 7.08
C ALA A 21 7.54 -6.19 6.66
N GLY A 22 7.90 -5.66 5.51
CA GLY A 22 7.27 -4.46 4.95
C GLY A 22 5.79 -4.74 4.72
N LEU A 23 4.99 -4.41 5.72
CA LEU A 23 3.55 -4.36 5.59
C LEU A 23 3.25 -3.13 4.73
N VAL A 24 2.49 -3.30 3.67
CA VAL A 24 1.81 -2.18 2.99
C VAL A 24 1.05 -1.44 4.09
N GLN A 25 1.53 -0.26 4.45
CA GLN A 25 0.99 0.48 5.57
C GLN A 25 -0.29 1.16 5.09
N ALA A 26 -1.43 0.67 5.59
CA ALA A 26 -2.67 1.42 5.50
C ALA A 26 -2.50 2.70 6.31
N ASN A 27 -2.88 3.83 5.74
CA ASN A 27 -3.01 5.04 6.52
C ASN A 27 -4.40 5.05 7.16
N ASP A 28 -4.46 4.82 8.46
CA ASP A 28 -5.70 4.85 9.24
C ASP A 28 -5.93 6.28 9.77
N PHE A 29 -7.12 6.80 9.51
CA PHE A 29 -7.52 8.14 9.91
C PHE A 29 -8.73 8.07 10.85
N VAL A 30 -8.64 8.72 12.00
CA VAL A 30 -9.77 8.88 12.92
C VAL A 30 -10.54 10.13 12.50
N LEU A 31 -11.82 9.96 12.15
CA LEU A 31 -12.71 11.05 11.79
C LEU A 31 -13.12 11.82 13.03
N GLN A 32 -12.93 13.13 13.01
CA GLN A 32 -13.31 14.02 14.13
C GLN A 32 -14.82 14.30 14.15
N SER A 33 -15.49 14.10 13.02
CA SER A 33 -16.94 14.18 12.89
C SER A 33 -17.45 13.34 11.73
N PRO A 34 -18.72 12.91 11.71
CA PRO A 34 -19.33 12.22 10.58
C PRO A 34 -19.35 13.04 9.29
N GLN A 35 -19.24 14.37 9.38
CA GLN A 35 -19.26 15.30 8.25
C GLN A 35 -17.85 15.67 7.75
N GLN A 36 -16.81 15.13 8.34
CA GLN A 36 -15.44 15.39 7.89
C GLN A 36 -15.22 14.81 6.50
N ASP A 37 -14.87 15.66 5.54
CA ASP A 37 -14.66 15.27 4.13
C ASP A 37 -13.19 15.23 3.74
N VAL A 38 -12.28 15.77 4.54
CA VAL A 38 -10.84 15.76 4.28
C VAL A 38 -10.11 14.97 5.35
N ILE A 39 -9.22 14.09 4.95
CA ILE A 39 -8.37 13.27 5.82
C ILE A 39 -6.91 13.45 5.48
N GLY A 40 -6.04 13.25 6.47
CA GLY A 40 -4.59 13.35 6.33
C GLY A 40 -4.10 14.79 6.15
N GLN A 41 -2.89 14.94 5.68
CA GLN A 41 -2.25 16.22 5.44
C GLN A 41 -1.14 16.07 4.39
N VAL A 42 -0.81 17.16 3.71
CA VAL A 42 0.37 17.22 2.85
C VAL A 42 1.60 17.40 3.72
N GLU A 43 2.61 16.58 3.51
CA GLU A 43 3.90 16.65 4.18
C GLU A 43 5.04 16.82 3.18
N THR A 44 6.22 17.18 3.66
CA THR A 44 7.43 17.18 2.85
C THR A 44 8.50 16.31 3.50
N ARG A 45 9.37 15.73 2.66
CA ARG A 45 10.49 14.91 3.09
C ARG A 45 11.68 15.15 2.18
N LYS A 46 12.89 15.16 2.74
CA LYS A 46 14.12 15.15 1.94
C LYS A 46 14.42 13.74 1.45
N ALA A 47 14.66 13.62 0.14
CA ALA A 47 15.07 12.37 -0.49
C ALA A 47 16.43 11.90 0.06
N ARG A 48 16.58 10.59 0.16
CA ARG A 48 17.86 9.93 0.30
C ARG A 48 18.41 9.56 -1.07
N TYR A 49 19.66 9.19 -1.16
CA TYR A 49 20.30 8.81 -2.41
C TYR A 49 19.59 7.63 -3.12
N GLU A 50 19.14 6.64 -2.33
CA GLU A 50 18.50 5.41 -2.81
C GLU A 50 17.00 5.52 -3.03
N ASP A 51 16.36 6.64 -2.63
CA ASP A 51 14.90 6.77 -2.70
C ASP A 51 14.42 6.86 -4.16
N THR A 52 13.35 6.15 -4.48
CA THR A 52 12.53 6.32 -5.69
C THR A 52 11.09 6.65 -5.29
N PHE A 53 10.30 7.22 -6.21
CA PHE A 53 8.88 7.46 -5.91
C PHE A 53 8.09 6.16 -5.76
N ALA A 54 8.51 5.08 -6.41
CA ALA A 54 7.89 3.77 -6.27
C ALA A 54 8.10 3.21 -4.85
N ASP A 55 9.33 3.25 -4.36
CA ASP A 55 9.66 2.74 -3.01
C ASP A 55 9.05 3.62 -1.92
N LEU A 56 9.14 4.95 -2.05
CA LEU A 56 8.51 5.87 -1.11
C LEU A 56 7.00 5.71 -1.08
N GLY A 57 6.36 5.67 -2.24
CA GLY A 57 4.92 5.46 -2.35
C GLY A 57 4.49 4.16 -1.69
N SER A 58 5.16 3.05 -2.04
CA SER A 58 4.87 1.74 -1.46
C SER A 58 5.05 1.70 0.06
N SER A 59 6.13 2.29 0.58
CA SER A 59 6.44 2.26 2.02
C SER A 59 5.57 3.21 2.86
N LEU A 60 5.06 4.28 2.26
CA LEU A 60 4.28 5.32 2.95
C LEU A 60 2.77 5.27 2.64
N GLY A 61 2.33 4.33 1.79
CA GLY A 61 0.92 4.17 1.43
C GLY A 61 0.40 5.20 0.41
N TYR A 62 1.29 5.73 -0.45
CA TYR A 62 0.93 6.62 -1.56
C TYR A 62 1.00 5.88 -2.90
N GLY A 63 0.14 6.26 -3.84
CA GLY A 63 0.21 5.76 -5.21
C GLY A 63 1.38 6.37 -5.99
N TYR A 64 2.00 5.60 -6.89
CA TYR A 64 3.09 6.09 -7.71
C TYR A 64 2.69 7.32 -8.55
N LEU A 65 1.48 7.30 -9.13
CA LEU A 65 0.95 8.44 -9.90
C LEU A 65 0.64 9.65 -9.03
N GLU A 66 0.21 9.45 -7.79
CA GLU A 66 0.02 10.53 -6.82
C GLU A 66 1.34 11.21 -6.49
N MET A 67 2.39 10.42 -6.27
CA MET A 67 3.74 10.94 -6.00
C MET A 67 4.26 11.76 -7.18
N ILE A 68 4.07 11.31 -8.42
CA ILE A 68 4.44 12.06 -9.63
C ILE A 68 3.63 13.36 -9.73
N ALA A 69 2.32 13.30 -9.53
CA ALA A 69 1.44 14.47 -9.63
C ALA A 69 1.78 15.56 -8.60
N ALA A 70 2.18 15.15 -7.39
CA ALA A 70 2.60 16.06 -6.33
C ALA A 70 4.00 16.66 -6.56
N ASN A 71 4.81 16.05 -7.44
CA ASN A 71 6.21 16.43 -7.66
C ASN A 71 6.57 16.49 -9.17
N PRO A 72 5.89 17.30 -9.97
CA PRO A 72 5.99 17.24 -11.44
C PRO A 72 7.36 17.64 -12.01
N ALA A 73 8.20 18.30 -11.20
CA ALA A 73 9.53 18.75 -11.62
C ALA A 73 10.67 17.82 -11.15
N ILE A 74 10.35 16.71 -10.46
CA ILE A 74 11.35 15.80 -9.87
C ILE A 74 11.33 14.48 -10.67
N ASP A 75 12.52 13.96 -10.99
CA ASP A 75 12.64 12.65 -11.60
C ASP A 75 12.18 11.56 -10.61
N PRO A 76 11.16 10.75 -10.94
CA PRO A 76 10.61 9.75 -10.02
C PRO A 76 11.55 8.58 -9.71
N TRP A 77 12.56 8.35 -10.57
CA TRP A 77 13.54 7.27 -10.41
C TRP A 77 14.84 7.74 -9.76
N LEU A 78 15.17 9.02 -9.90
CA LEU A 78 16.36 9.65 -9.36
C LEU A 78 16.03 11.03 -8.79
N PRO A 79 15.29 11.12 -7.71
CA PRO A 79 14.95 12.41 -7.10
C PRO A 79 16.16 13.24 -6.70
N GLY A 80 17.28 12.57 -6.39
CA GLY A 80 18.51 13.18 -5.92
C GLY A 80 18.51 13.41 -4.40
N GLU A 81 19.65 13.13 -3.78
CA GLU A 81 19.82 13.29 -2.33
C GLU A 81 19.57 14.73 -1.88
N GLY A 82 18.78 14.89 -0.82
CA GLY A 82 18.44 16.18 -0.23
C GLY A 82 17.33 16.94 -0.95
N THR A 83 16.84 16.45 -2.09
CA THR A 83 15.67 17.04 -2.79
C THR A 83 14.44 16.96 -1.90
N GLU A 84 13.70 18.08 -1.80
CA GLU A 84 12.45 18.12 -1.04
C GLU A 84 11.33 17.51 -1.87
N ILE A 85 10.75 16.41 -1.37
CA ILE A 85 9.67 15.67 -1.98
C ILE A 85 8.38 15.97 -1.23
N THR A 86 7.34 16.35 -1.94
CA THR A 86 5.97 16.52 -1.42
C THR A 86 5.32 15.13 -1.30
N LEU A 87 4.82 14.80 -0.12
CA LEU A 87 4.06 13.58 0.16
C LEU A 87 2.56 13.91 0.11
N PRO A 88 1.78 13.31 -0.82
CA PRO A 88 0.38 13.66 -1.07
C PRO A 88 -0.56 12.98 -0.06
N GLY A 89 -0.43 13.28 1.22
CA GLY A 89 -1.18 12.61 2.30
C GLY A 89 -2.57 13.17 2.57
N GLU A 90 -2.98 14.25 1.91
CA GLU A 90 -4.31 14.84 2.06
C GLU A 90 -5.27 14.28 1.00
N HIS A 91 -6.42 13.74 1.43
CA HIS A 91 -7.41 13.14 0.56
C HIS A 91 -8.81 13.64 0.88
N VAL A 92 -9.63 13.82 -0.16
CA VAL A 92 -11.06 14.13 -0.04
C VAL A 92 -11.86 12.84 -0.05
N LEU A 93 -12.63 12.58 0.98
CA LEU A 93 -13.45 11.39 1.05
C LEU A 93 -14.54 11.41 -0.04
N PRO A 94 -14.79 10.28 -0.71
CA PRO A 94 -15.80 10.20 -1.76
C PRO A 94 -17.21 10.44 -1.21
N ILE A 95 -18.08 11.04 -2.04
CA ILE A 95 -19.50 11.21 -1.74
C ILE A 95 -20.18 9.85 -1.92
N ALA A 96 -20.17 9.03 -0.89
CA ALA A 96 -20.75 7.70 -0.83
C ALA A 96 -21.18 7.36 0.60
N GLU A 97 -21.91 6.27 0.75
CA GLU A 97 -22.17 5.70 2.08
C GLU A 97 -20.83 5.34 2.74
N ARG A 98 -20.65 5.78 3.98
CA ARG A 98 -19.43 5.55 4.76
C ARG A 98 -19.48 4.19 5.47
N GLU A 99 -19.64 3.13 4.68
CA GLU A 99 -19.70 1.76 5.15
C GLU A 99 -18.94 0.81 4.21
N GLY A 100 -18.12 -0.07 4.78
CA GLY A 100 -17.37 -1.06 4.02
C GLY A 100 -16.32 -0.43 3.09
N VAL A 101 -16.24 -0.88 1.85
CA VAL A 101 -15.20 -0.51 0.89
C VAL A 101 -15.76 0.40 -0.20
N VAL A 102 -15.15 1.55 -0.40
CA VAL A 102 -15.42 2.47 -1.51
C VAL A 102 -14.16 2.62 -2.35
N ILE A 103 -14.23 2.35 -3.66
CA ILE A 103 -13.12 2.51 -4.60
C ILE A 103 -13.40 3.74 -5.46
N ASN A 104 -12.55 4.76 -5.31
CA ASN A 104 -12.58 5.97 -6.13
C ASN A 104 -11.62 5.81 -7.30
N LEU A 105 -12.13 5.42 -8.47
CA LEU A 105 -11.32 5.15 -9.65
C LEU A 105 -10.55 6.38 -10.15
N PRO A 106 -11.14 7.59 -10.24
CA PRO A 106 -10.41 8.79 -10.64
C PRO A 106 -9.21 9.13 -9.75
N GLU A 107 -9.26 8.78 -8.49
CA GLU A 107 -8.20 9.02 -7.51
C GLU A 107 -7.19 7.87 -7.40
N PHE A 108 -7.46 6.73 -8.05
CA PHE A 108 -6.69 5.50 -7.87
C PHE A 108 -6.59 5.08 -6.40
N ARG A 109 -7.69 5.24 -5.64
CA ARG A 109 -7.68 5.05 -4.21
C ARG A 109 -8.90 4.29 -3.71
N MET A 110 -8.69 3.44 -2.71
CA MET A 110 -9.71 2.70 -1.99
C MET A 110 -9.79 3.22 -0.56
N TYR A 111 -11.01 3.40 -0.08
CA TYR A 111 -11.31 3.75 1.29
C TYR A 111 -12.06 2.60 1.95
N TYR A 112 -11.62 2.19 3.12
CA TYR A 112 -12.32 1.22 3.95
C TYR A 112 -12.85 1.92 5.20
N PHE A 113 -14.16 2.10 5.26
CA PHE A 113 -14.85 2.63 6.43
C PHE A 113 -15.09 1.50 7.42
N HIS A 114 -14.43 1.59 8.57
CA HIS A 114 -14.55 0.61 9.63
C HIS A 114 -15.93 0.63 10.25
N LYS A 115 -16.32 -0.51 10.84
CA LYS A 115 -17.61 -0.64 11.54
C LYS A 115 -17.67 0.36 12.69
N GLY A 116 -18.71 1.20 12.70
CA GLY A 116 -18.85 2.33 13.64
C GLY A 116 -18.59 3.71 13.02
N GLY A 117 -17.94 3.77 11.83
CA GLY A 117 -17.81 5.00 11.03
C GLY A 117 -16.80 6.03 11.57
N GLU A 118 -16.07 5.71 12.64
CA GLU A 118 -15.10 6.63 13.25
C GLU A 118 -13.70 6.53 12.63
N VAL A 119 -13.41 5.43 11.95
CA VAL A 119 -12.09 5.18 11.34
C VAL A 119 -12.25 4.86 9.87
N VAL A 120 -11.40 5.47 9.04
CA VAL A 120 -11.25 5.13 7.64
C VAL A 120 -9.80 4.79 7.31
N SER A 121 -9.60 3.64 6.66
CA SER A 121 -8.29 3.25 6.12
C SER A 121 -8.25 3.58 4.64
N SER A 122 -7.14 4.12 4.17
CA SER A 122 -6.95 4.50 2.78
C SER A 122 -5.79 3.75 2.14
N TYR A 123 -6.00 3.30 0.89
CA TYR A 123 -5.03 2.50 0.14
C TYR A 123 -4.95 2.97 -1.31
N PRO A 124 -3.76 3.14 -1.88
CA PRO A 124 -3.63 3.29 -3.32
C PRO A 124 -4.01 1.98 -4.01
N VAL A 125 -4.69 2.08 -5.16
CA VAL A 125 -5.09 0.91 -5.94
C VAL A 125 -4.80 1.09 -7.42
N GLY A 126 -4.49 -0.02 -8.11
CA GLY A 126 -4.47 -0.05 -9.56
C GLY A 126 -5.90 -0.14 -10.12
N ILE A 127 -6.12 0.47 -11.27
CA ILE A 127 -7.38 0.37 -12.00
C ILE A 127 -7.17 -0.26 -13.38
N GLY A 128 -8.27 -0.68 -14.02
CA GLY A 128 -8.20 -1.22 -15.37
C GLY A 128 -7.66 -0.20 -16.38
N ARG A 129 -6.85 -0.68 -17.33
CA ARG A 129 -6.30 0.12 -18.42
C ARG A 129 -7.37 0.36 -19.51
N GLU A 130 -7.04 1.20 -20.49
CA GLU A 130 -7.88 1.41 -21.66
C GLU A 130 -8.19 0.06 -22.37
N GLY A 131 -9.45 -0.16 -22.70
CA GLY A 131 -9.94 -1.45 -23.24
C GLY A 131 -10.23 -2.54 -22.18
N TRP A 132 -9.82 -2.32 -20.91
CA TRP A 132 -10.01 -3.24 -19.77
C TRP A 132 -10.52 -2.48 -18.55
N SER A 133 -11.59 -1.75 -18.73
CA SER A 133 -12.13 -0.87 -17.69
C SER A 133 -12.50 -1.62 -16.42
N SER A 134 -12.20 -1.03 -15.28
CA SER A 134 -12.70 -1.52 -13.98
C SER A 134 -14.23 -1.47 -13.97
N PRO A 135 -14.92 -2.51 -13.48
CA PRO A 135 -16.37 -2.51 -13.38
C PRO A 135 -16.85 -1.43 -12.42
N LEU A 136 -17.95 -0.77 -12.78
CA LEU A 136 -18.64 0.21 -11.94
C LEU A 136 -19.87 -0.42 -11.29
N GLY A 137 -20.21 0.07 -10.11
CA GLY A 137 -21.43 -0.33 -9.40
C GLY A 137 -21.14 -0.86 -8.00
N GLN A 138 -22.19 -1.37 -7.39
CA GLN A 138 -22.16 -1.92 -6.04
C GLN A 138 -22.02 -3.45 -6.08
N THR A 139 -21.19 -3.99 -5.19
CA THR A 139 -20.96 -5.43 -5.06
C THR A 139 -20.70 -5.82 -3.60
N SER A 140 -20.53 -7.10 -3.35
CA SER A 140 -20.26 -7.63 -2.02
C SER A 140 -19.08 -8.59 -2.04
N ILE A 141 -18.30 -8.61 -0.96
CA ILE A 141 -17.23 -9.59 -0.76
C ILE A 141 -17.88 -10.92 -0.36
N LEU A 142 -17.92 -11.86 -1.30
CA LEU A 142 -18.52 -13.19 -1.07
C LEU A 142 -17.55 -14.16 -0.39
N ARG A 143 -16.24 -14.01 -0.62
CA ARG A 143 -15.23 -14.95 -0.12
C ARG A 143 -13.86 -14.26 0.00
N LYS A 144 -13.11 -14.64 1.02
CA LYS A 144 -11.67 -14.33 1.16
C LYS A 144 -10.87 -15.63 1.02
N GLN A 145 -9.76 -15.59 0.31
CA GLN A 145 -8.85 -16.72 0.15
C GLN A 145 -7.41 -16.18 0.25
N ALA A 146 -6.62 -16.77 1.15
CA ALA A 146 -5.20 -16.48 1.22
C ALA A 146 -4.46 -17.14 0.04
N LYS A 147 -3.51 -16.41 -0.57
CA LYS A 147 -2.69 -16.88 -1.72
C LYS A 147 -3.56 -17.55 -2.79
N PRO A 148 -4.54 -16.83 -3.38
CA PRO A 148 -5.40 -17.42 -4.40
C PRO A 148 -4.59 -17.75 -5.66
N SER A 149 -4.84 -18.92 -6.27
CA SER A 149 -4.32 -19.20 -7.61
C SER A 149 -4.97 -18.25 -8.61
N TRP A 150 -4.16 -17.60 -9.42
CA TRP A 150 -4.65 -16.75 -10.50
C TRP A 150 -4.77 -17.56 -11.80
N TYR A 151 -5.94 -17.48 -12.42
CA TYR A 151 -6.22 -18.09 -13.71
C TYR A 151 -6.50 -16.98 -14.71
N PRO A 152 -5.57 -16.69 -15.64
CA PRO A 152 -5.78 -15.62 -16.61
C PRO A 152 -7.00 -15.92 -17.49
N PRO A 153 -7.85 -14.92 -17.76
CA PRO A 153 -8.94 -15.03 -18.73
C PRO A 153 -8.41 -15.34 -20.13
N LYS A 154 -9.25 -15.98 -20.97
CA LYS A 154 -8.86 -16.30 -22.36
C LYS A 154 -8.40 -15.08 -23.14
N SER A 155 -9.00 -13.93 -22.94
CA SER A 155 -8.61 -12.66 -23.56
C SER A 155 -7.17 -12.26 -23.28
N ILE A 156 -6.67 -12.47 -22.05
CA ILE A 156 -5.28 -12.21 -21.69
C ILE A 156 -4.36 -13.24 -22.35
N LEU A 157 -4.77 -14.51 -22.37
CA LEU A 157 -3.98 -15.56 -23.03
C LEU A 157 -3.84 -15.29 -24.53
N GLU A 158 -4.91 -14.92 -25.19
CA GLU A 158 -4.94 -14.59 -26.64
C GLU A 158 -4.10 -13.34 -26.95
N GLU A 159 -4.23 -12.28 -26.13
CA GLU A 159 -3.47 -11.02 -26.29
C GLU A 159 -1.95 -11.26 -26.22
N HIS A 160 -1.52 -12.15 -25.34
CA HIS A 160 -0.11 -12.44 -25.11
C HIS A 160 0.40 -13.71 -25.84
N GLY A 161 -0.44 -14.38 -26.64
CA GLY A 161 -0.10 -15.62 -27.31
C GLY A 161 0.27 -16.76 -26.37
N LEU A 162 -0.31 -16.77 -25.17
CA LEU A 162 0.03 -17.71 -24.10
C LEU A 162 -0.94 -18.91 -24.09
N THR A 163 -0.42 -20.06 -23.74
CA THR A 163 -1.21 -21.25 -23.44
C THR A 163 -1.10 -21.60 -21.97
N LEU A 164 -2.20 -22.09 -21.38
CA LEU A 164 -2.22 -22.55 -19.98
C LEU A 164 -1.46 -23.90 -19.87
N ASP A 165 -0.16 -23.87 -20.01
CA ASP A 165 0.70 -25.04 -19.75
C ASP A 165 1.37 -24.94 -18.36
N ALA A 166 2.08 -26.01 -17.97
CA ALA A 166 2.78 -26.06 -16.69
C ALA A 166 3.87 -24.97 -16.59
N LYS A 167 4.54 -24.64 -17.70
CA LYS A 167 5.59 -23.59 -17.72
C LYS A 167 5.05 -22.20 -17.45
N PHE A 168 3.84 -21.91 -17.93
CA PHE A 168 3.20 -20.62 -17.64
C PHE A 168 2.87 -20.46 -16.15
N ARG A 169 2.42 -21.53 -15.49
CA ARG A 169 2.19 -21.52 -14.04
C ARG A 169 3.48 -21.27 -13.27
N ASP A 170 4.54 -21.95 -13.63
CA ASP A 170 5.86 -21.79 -13.00
C ASP A 170 6.42 -20.38 -13.19
N TYR A 171 6.21 -19.77 -14.38
CA TYR A 171 6.62 -18.41 -14.68
C TYR A 171 5.86 -17.37 -13.84
N VAL A 172 4.53 -17.48 -13.77
CA VAL A 172 3.69 -16.56 -12.99
C VAL A 172 3.99 -16.68 -11.50
N GLU A 173 4.18 -17.90 -10.99
CA GLU A 173 4.57 -18.11 -9.59
C GLU A 173 5.95 -17.50 -9.29
N ALA A 174 6.92 -17.64 -10.17
CA ALA A 174 8.25 -17.09 -9.99
C ALA A 174 8.29 -15.55 -10.06
N GLU A 175 7.58 -14.94 -11.00
CA GLU A 175 7.50 -13.48 -11.17
C GLU A 175 6.74 -12.81 -10.01
N PHE A 176 5.59 -13.36 -9.61
CA PHE A 176 4.80 -12.79 -8.52
C PHE A 176 5.43 -12.95 -7.14
N ILE A 177 6.19 -14.03 -6.89
CA ILE A 177 6.85 -14.26 -5.60
C ILE A 177 8.09 -13.36 -5.45
N ASN A 178 8.76 -13.01 -6.54
CA ASN A 178 9.96 -12.18 -6.50
C ASN A 178 9.67 -10.65 -6.44
N HIS A 179 8.42 -10.23 -6.61
CA HIS A 179 8.01 -8.82 -6.56
C HIS A 179 7.04 -8.48 -5.42
N MET A 180 6.79 -9.42 -4.50
CA MET A 180 6.09 -9.21 -3.23
C MET A 180 7.04 -9.34 -2.03
#